data_bdaeeff71e5b5bb9d7d9366ffcb726a5
#
_entry.id   bdaeeff71e5b5bb9d7d9366ffcb726a5
#
_cell.length_a   1.000
_cell.length_b   1.000
_cell.length_c   1.000
_cell.angle_alpha   90.00
_cell.angle_beta   90.00
_cell.angle_gamma   90.00
#
_symmetry.space_group_name_H-M   'P 1'
#
loop_
_entity.id
_entity.type
_entity.pdbx_description
1 polymer ?
#
loop_
_entity_poly.entity_id
_entity_poly.type
_entity_poly.pdbx_seq_one_letter_code
_entity_poly.pdbx_strand_id
1 'polypeptide(L)'
;MSVLGEKFIPNPTNLLEANRSIGYNIEEAVADLIDNSISANAKNISYHIIKDDVANPKFILFDDGIGMSIINGDLINSFRLASINPTDERSEKDLGRFGFGMKTASLSQSKSFIVLTKKENEDLVARSLDLDFIKKENDWVLKKITDQNEFFGFDQKIIENGSGTAIIWNKWDKSPSESKDFQLINSKIRDYISVCFHRYIEKGINLYSNESLIKKCSPIPEGEGSSLQSDYSLKESGAKLKSFLLQHPSKWDDDHDNSNNINSFKLFNGFDRQQGVYIYRCDRLLTPRGGWLGLIRSGNHSKLARVTIDFPNNADSSWSLDIKKTSATIPYKFREEIKKLISATRAASTQKINRGNRLKQSELDSVNGKIWNEFKNQNLNSVEYKINLENMFFRNFKKKYEIDNKDFNSMFKVVSDCLPIHRIIQNNDEDPSSHDRILKTDELNETVIAAAKIMFNDFISNSGNKTKAFNKLMSMEPFCYYEDQLKELFNE
;
A
#
# COMPACT_ATOMS: atom_id res chain seq x y z
N MET A 1 -14.03 13.24 -56.32
CA MET A 1 -15.24 12.83 -55.57
C MET A 1 -15.32 13.69 -54.32
N SER A 2 -16.32 14.57 -54.18
CA SER A 2 -16.56 15.34 -52.98
C SER A 2 -17.13 14.39 -51.93
N VAL A 3 -16.39 14.21 -50.84
CA VAL A 3 -16.89 13.43 -49.67
C VAL A 3 -17.98 14.27 -49.03
N LEU A 4 -19.25 13.88 -49.20
CA LEU A 4 -20.38 14.48 -48.50
C LEU A 4 -20.33 13.96 -47.02
N GLY A 5 -19.91 14.84 -46.10
CA GLY A 5 -19.93 14.53 -44.66
C GLY A 5 -21.15 15.15 -44.02
N GLU A 6 -21.83 14.40 -43.14
CA GLU A 6 -22.90 14.89 -42.27
C GLU A 6 -22.37 15.24 -40.89
N LYS A 7 -22.84 16.36 -40.30
CA LYS A 7 -22.47 16.76 -38.95
C LYS A 7 -23.18 15.85 -37.94
N PHE A 8 -22.40 15.21 -37.08
CA PHE A 8 -22.84 14.36 -35.97
C PHE A 8 -22.47 15.02 -34.62
N ILE A 9 -23.48 15.53 -33.93
CA ILE A 9 -23.29 16.13 -32.60
C ILE A 9 -23.94 15.23 -31.58
N PRO A 10 -23.18 14.70 -30.58
CA PRO A 10 -23.75 13.85 -29.53
C PRO A 10 -24.70 14.66 -28.63
N ASN A 11 -25.76 14.00 -28.12
CA ASN A 11 -26.65 14.60 -27.15
C ASN A 11 -25.87 14.93 -25.85
N PRO A 12 -25.89 16.20 -25.37
CA PRO A 12 -25.08 16.62 -24.25
C PRO A 12 -25.43 15.88 -22.95
N THR A 13 -26.73 15.75 -22.64
CA THR A 13 -27.21 15.10 -21.42
C THR A 13 -26.80 13.63 -21.39
N ASN A 14 -27.06 12.89 -22.47
CA ASN A 14 -26.76 11.44 -22.52
C ASN A 14 -25.25 11.18 -22.42
N LEU A 15 -24.42 12.01 -23.07
CA LEU A 15 -22.96 11.84 -23.01
C LEU A 15 -22.41 12.16 -21.62
N LEU A 16 -22.93 13.18 -20.95
CA LEU A 16 -22.49 13.54 -19.60
C LEU A 16 -22.96 12.51 -18.55
N GLU A 17 -24.18 11.97 -18.69
CA GLU A 17 -24.66 10.88 -17.81
C GLU A 17 -23.85 9.59 -18.04
N ALA A 18 -23.49 9.26 -19.26
CA ALA A 18 -22.60 8.14 -19.55
C ALA A 18 -21.22 8.35 -18.89
N ASN A 19 -20.69 9.56 -18.93
CA ASN A 19 -19.43 9.92 -18.24
C ASN A 19 -19.52 9.75 -16.71
N ARG A 20 -20.66 10.02 -16.08
CA ARG A 20 -20.88 9.80 -14.64
C ARG A 20 -20.75 8.32 -14.24
N SER A 21 -21.03 7.40 -15.16
CA SER A 21 -20.98 5.95 -14.91
C SER A 21 -19.58 5.34 -14.97
N ILE A 22 -18.52 6.13 -15.26
CA ILE A 22 -17.13 5.64 -15.31
C ILE A 22 -16.65 5.06 -13.97
N GLY A 23 -17.37 5.31 -12.86
CA GLY A 23 -17.17 4.59 -11.60
C GLY A 23 -15.93 5.04 -10.81
N TYR A 24 -15.71 6.35 -10.64
CA TYR A 24 -14.73 6.87 -9.68
C TYR A 24 -15.16 6.64 -8.24
N ASN A 25 -14.24 6.18 -7.41
CA ASN A 25 -14.36 6.36 -5.97
C ASN A 25 -14.08 7.83 -5.61
N ILE A 26 -14.56 8.27 -4.45
CA ILE A 26 -14.39 9.67 -4.06
C ILE A 26 -12.92 10.05 -3.88
N GLU A 27 -12.12 9.16 -3.29
CA GLU A 27 -10.68 9.38 -3.11
C GLU A 27 -9.93 9.52 -4.45
N GLU A 28 -10.32 8.76 -5.47
CA GLU A 28 -9.76 8.84 -6.82
C GLU A 28 -10.16 10.16 -7.51
N ALA A 29 -11.43 10.56 -7.35
CA ALA A 29 -11.93 11.82 -7.89
C ALA A 29 -11.19 13.03 -7.29
N VAL A 30 -11.03 13.05 -5.96
CA VAL A 30 -10.27 14.12 -5.28
C VAL A 30 -8.80 14.12 -5.72
N ALA A 31 -8.19 12.97 -5.88
CA ALA A 31 -6.80 12.89 -6.35
C ALA A 31 -6.62 13.45 -7.77
N ASP A 32 -7.56 13.22 -8.69
CA ASP A 32 -7.51 13.82 -10.04
C ASP A 32 -7.66 15.34 -10.02
N LEU A 33 -8.45 15.89 -9.07
CA LEU A 33 -8.53 17.34 -8.88
C LEU A 33 -7.20 17.89 -8.32
N ILE A 34 -6.56 17.21 -7.39
CA ILE A 34 -5.24 17.57 -6.85
C ILE A 34 -4.17 17.53 -7.95
N ASP A 35 -4.20 16.55 -8.87
CA ASP A 35 -3.30 16.50 -10.03
C ASP A 35 -3.39 17.79 -10.88
N ASN A 36 -4.60 18.33 -11.06
CA ASN A 36 -4.80 19.58 -11.80
C ASN A 36 -4.22 20.79 -11.03
N SER A 37 -4.41 20.85 -9.73
CA SER A 37 -3.85 21.89 -8.86
C SER A 37 -2.32 21.88 -8.88
N ILE A 38 -1.70 20.68 -8.83
CA ILE A 38 -0.25 20.52 -8.97
C ILE A 38 0.23 21.00 -10.36
N SER A 39 -0.50 20.65 -11.42
CA SER A 39 -0.20 21.10 -12.78
C SER A 39 -0.35 22.64 -12.93
N ALA A 40 -1.22 23.27 -12.12
CA ALA A 40 -1.36 24.71 -12.01
C ALA A 40 -0.29 25.37 -11.11
N ASN A 41 0.77 24.64 -10.71
CA ASN A 41 1.85 25.07 -9.83
C ASN A 41 1.40 25.53 -8.43
N ALA A 42 0.29 25.02 -7.93
CA ALA A 42 -0.16 25.30 -6.57
C ALA A 42 0.85 24.81 -5.52
N LYS A 43 0.97 25.57 -4.44
CA LYS A 43 1.78 25.23 -3.26
C LYS A 43 0.92 24.77 -2.11
N ASN A 44 -0.26 25.34 -1.98
CA ASN A 44 -1.23 25.02 -0.94
C ASN A 44 -2.53 24.55 -1.59
N ILE A 45 -2.92 23.33 -1.29
CA ILE A 45 -4.13 22.71 -1.83
C ILE A 45 -4.94 22.20 -0.64
N SER A 46 -6.19 22.61 -0.54
CA SER A 46 -7.09 22.18 0.53
C SER A 46 -8.39 21.63 -0.01
N TYR A 47 -8.93 20.60 0.66
CA TYR A 47 -10.31 20.22 0.43
C TYR A 47 -11.14 20.39 1.69
N HIS A 48 -12.41 20.75 1.52
CA HIS A 48 -13.36 21.04 2.59
C HIS A 48 -14.67 20.27 2.36
N ILE A 49 -15.22 19.73 3.43
CA ILE A 49 -16.54 19.11 3.44
C ILE A 49 -17.44 19.96 4.32
N ILE A 50 -18.39 20.70 3.72
CA ILE A 50 -19.33 21.58 4.42
C ILE A 50 -20.66 20.82 4.61
N LYS A 51 -21.17 20.86 5.85
CA LYS A 51 -22.33 20.09 6.31
C LYS A 51 -23.41 20.97 6.95
N ASP A 52 -23.45 22.26 6.63
CA ASP A 52 -24.40 23.20 7.23
C ASP A 52 -25.86 22.78 7.03
N ASP A 53 -26.13 22.08 5.93
CA ASP A 53 -27.35 21.36 5.69
C ASP A 53 -27.03 19.90 5.33
N VAL A 54 -27.45 18.95 6.18
CA VAL A 54 -27.21 17.51 5.96
C VAL A 54 -27.88 17.02 4.66
N ALA A 55 -28.96 17.70 4.23
CA ALA A 55 -29.65 17.38 2.98
C ALA A 55 -28.88 17.84 1.72
N ASN A 56 -27.98 18.82 1.86
CA ASN A 56 -27.22 19.39 0.74
C ASN A 56 -25.75 19.66 1.07
N PRO A 57 -24.98 18.63 1.46
CA PRO A 57 -23.56 18.81 1.76
C PRO A 57 -22.80 19.27 0.53
N LYS A 58 -21.71 20.01 0.76
CA LYS A 58 -20.82 20.51 -0.29
C LYS A 58 -19.44 19.93 -0.12
N PHE A 59 -18.77 19.67 -1.22
CA PHE A 59 -17.34 19.39 -1.27
C PHE A 59 -16.66 20.52 -2.03
N ILE A 60 -15.58 21.07 -1.48
CA ILE A 60 -14.82 22.16 -2.10
C ILE A 60 -13.37 21.75 -2.14
N LEU A 61 -12.72 21.84 -3.29
CA LEU A 61 -11.28 21.78 -3.43
C LEU A 61 -10.77 23.14 -3.85
N PHE A 62 -9.82 23.67 -3.11
CA PHE A 62 -9.22 25.00 -3.34
C PHE A 62 -7.71 24.87 -3.52
N ASP A 63 -7.15 25.65 -4.45
CA ASP A 63 -5.71 25.77 -4.67
C ASP A 63 -5.30 27.24 -4.91
N ASP A 64 -4.05 27.54 -4.58
CA ASP A 64 -3.39 28.82 -4.80
C ASP A 64 -2.58 28.84 -6.11
N GLY A 65 -2.94 28.03 -7.09
CA GLY A 65 -2.27 27.96 -8.38
C GLY A 65 -2.47 29.18 -9.27
N ILE A 66 -1.98 29.11 -10.51
CA ILE A 66 -2.01 30.22 -11.48
C ILE A 66 -3.41 30.63 -11.93
N GLY A 67 -4.46 29.85 -11.60
CA GLY A 67 -5.83 30.08 -12.07
C GLY A 67 -6.01 29.86 -13.57
N MET A 68 -7.23 30.12 -14.06
CA MET A 68 -7.61 29.96 -15.46
C MET A 68 -8.09 31.30 -16.06
N SER A 69 -7.55 31.66 -17.23
CA SER A 69 -7.95 32.86 -17.94
C SER A 69 -9.31 32.69 -18.62
N ILE A 70 -10.18 33.70 -18.43
CA ILE A 70 -11.40 33.81 -19.24
C ILE A 70 -11.10 34.45 -20.59
N ILE A 71 -10.13 35.34 -20.66
CA ILE A 71 -9.74 36.10 -21.84
C ILE A 71 -9.13 35.17 -22.90
N ASN A 72 -8.20 34.30 -22.48
CA ASN A 72 -7.56 33.31 -23.34
C ASN A 72 -8.43 32.07 -23.58
N GLY A 73 -9.59 31.99 -22.95
CA GLY A 73 -10.52 30.87 -23.09
C GLY A 73 -10.13 29.61 -22.26
N ASP A 74 -9.10 29.70 -21.40
CA ASP A 74 -8.64 28.55 -20.59
C ASP A 74 -9.78 27.95 -19.75
N LEU A 75 -10.57 28.82 -19.10
CA LEU A 75 -11.69 28.37 -18.27
C LEU A 75 -12.75 27.62 -19.09
N ILE A 76 -13.13 28.16 -20.29
CA ILE A 76 -14.12 27.49 -21.13
C ILE A 76 -13.59 26.20 -21.70
N ASN A 77 -12.33 26.20 -22.14
CA ASN A 77 -11.66 24.98 -22.63
C ASN A 77 -11.54 23.90 -21.56
N SER A 78 -11.39 24.28 -20.28
CA SER A 78 -11.35 23.32 -19.18
C SER A 78 -12.66 22.52 -19.03
N PHE A 79 -13.79 23.05 -19.50
CA PHE A 79 -15.08 22.34 -19.51
C PHE A 79 -15.31 21.52 -20.79
N ARG A 80 -14.56 21.73 -21.87
CA ARG A 80 -14.70 20.95 -23.12
C ARG A 80 -14.20 19.52 -22.87
N LEU A 81 -14.98 18.52 -23.25
CA LEU A 81 -14.56 17.12 -23.21
C LEU A 81 -13.43 16.91 -24.23
N ALA A 82 -12.42 16.11 -23.89
CA ALA A 82 -11.27 15.84 -24.75
C ALA A 82 -10.58 17.12 -25.27
N SER A 83 -10.44 18.13 -24.42
CA SER A 83 -9.82 19.43 -24.80
C SER A 83 -8.33 19.30 -25.09
N ILE A 84 -7.68 18.21 -24.76
CA ILE A 84 -6.26 17.92 -24.99
C ILE A 84 -6.16 16.67 -25.85
N ASN A 85 -5.36 16.74 -26.91
CA ASN A 85 -5.05 15.56 -27.72
C ASN A 85 -3.99 14.70 -27.00
N PRO A 86 -4.25 13.41 -26.72
CA PRO A 86 -3.30 12.52 -26.04
C PRO A 86 -1.97 12.33 -26.76
N THR A 87 -1.86 12.69 -28.03
CA THR A 87 -0.64 12.55 -28.84
C THR A 87 0.24 13.81 -28.88
N ASP A 88 -0.25 14.95 -28.34
CA ASP A 88 0.50 16.21 -28.37
C ASP A 88 1.70 16.13 -27.40
N GLU A 89 2.80 16.80 -27.79
CA GLU A 89 3.98 16.94 -26.92
C GLU A 89 3.63 17.73 -25.65
N ARG A 90 4.16 17.28 -24.51
CA ARG A 90 3.86 17.88 -23.21
C ARG A 90 5.11 18.11 -22.40
N SER A 91 5.01 19.02 -21.44
CA SER A 91 6.07 19.19 -20.46
C SER A 91 6.23 17.92 -19.61
N GLU A 92 7.44 17.60 -19.22
CA GLU A 92 7.75 16.41 -18.40
C GLU A 92 7.01 16.39 -17.03
N LYS A 93 6.54 17.55 -16.58
CA LYS A 93 5.86 17.73 -15.28
C LYS A 93 4.34 17.67 -15.38
N ASP A 94 3.76 17.61 -16.59
CA ASP A 94 2.32 17.62 -16.77
C ASP A 94 1.69 16.29 -16.33
N LEU A 95 0.83 16.34 -15.32
CA LEU A 95 0.05 15.21 -14.83
C LEU A 95 -1.23 14.97 -15.65
N GLY A 96 -1.73 15.99 -16.37
CA GLY A 96 -2.88 15.88 -17.25
C GLY A 96 -2.57 15.06 -18.50
N ARG A 97 -3.50 14.24 -18.98
CA ARG A 97 -3.33 13.46 -20.22
C ARG A 97 -4.47 13.62 -21.22
N PHE A 98 -5.69 13.60 -20.76
CA PHE A 98 -6.85 13.42 -21.63
C PHE A 98 -7.75 14.65 -21.67
N GLY A 99 -7.52 15.67 -20.83
CA GLY A 99 -8.44 16.80 -20.68
C GLY A 99 -9.82 16.39 -20.13
N PHE A 100 -9.92 15.24 -19.48
CA PHE A 100 -11.15 14.71 -18.88
C PHE A 100 -11.19 14.82 -17.35
N GLY A 101 -10.05 14.81 -16.65
CA GLY A 101 -9.92 14.59 -15.22
C GLY A 101 -10.89 15.42 -14.38
N MET A 102 -10.84 16.75 -14.45
CA MET A 102 -11.70 17.63 -13.65
C MET A 102 -13.19 17.33 -13.85
N LYS A 103 -13.62 17.20 -15.10
CA LYS A 103 -15.04 16.98 -15.44
C LYS A 103 -15.53 15.61 -15.00
N THR A 104 -14.79 14.57 -15.36
CA THR A 104 -15.16 13.19 -15.06
C THR A 104 -15.11 12.94 -13.55
N ALA A 105 -14.08 13.43 -12.86
CA ALA A 105 -13.98 13.38 -11.42
C ALA A 105 -15.16 14.06 -10.72
N SER A 106 -15.44 15.33 -11.08
CA SER A 106 -16.54 16.10 -10.46
C SER A 106 -17.90 15.52 -10.79
N LEU A 107 -18.18 15.22 -12.08
CA LEU A 107 -19.47 14.63 -12.49
C LEU A 107 -19.69 13.25 -11.92
N SER A 108 -18.65 12.47 -11.67
CA SER A 108 -18.78 11.15 -11.05
C SER A 108 -19.38 11.22 -9.65
N GLN A 109 -19.24 12.36 -8.96
CA GLN A 109 -19.67 12.58 -7.58
C GLN A 109 -20.88 13.51 -7.48
N SER A 110 -20.97 14.52 -8.35
CA SER A 110 -21.96 15.59 -8.25
C SER A 110 -22.68 15.84 -9.57
N LYS A 111 -23.99 16.11 -9.53
CA LYS A 111 -24.76 16.52 -10.72
C LYS A 111 -24.46 17.91 -11.21
N SER A 112 -23.88 18.74 -10.35
CA SER A 112 -23.46 20.09 -10.68
C SER A 112 -22.20 20.46 -9.93
N PHE A 113 -21.24 21.07 -10.62
CA PHE A 113 -20.08 21.65 -9.99
C PHE A 113 -19.76 23.04 -10.56
N ILE A 114 -19.21 23.89 -9.70
CA ILE A 114 -18.79 25.24 -10.03
C ILE A 114 -17.25 25.26 -10.08
N VAL A 115 -16.70 25.92 -11.06
CA VAL A 115 -15.30 26.33 -11.12
C VAL A 115 -15.26 27.84 -10.92
N LEU A 116 -14.73 28.24 -9.77
CA LEU A 116 -14.44 29.62 -9.40
C LEU A 116 -12.95 29.84 -9.56
N THR A 117 -12.52 30.78 -10.39
CA THR A 117 -11.09 30.95 -10.67
C THR A 117 -10.74 32.40 -10.98
N LYS A 118 -9.50 32.74 -10.69
CA LYS A 118 -8.91 34.05 -11.02
C LYS A 118 -7.47 33.81 -11.46
N LYS A 119 -7.12 34.32 -12.64
CA LYS A 119 -5.74 34.46 -13.06
C LYS A 119 -5.19 35.81 -12.61
N GLU A 120 -3.90 35.88 -12.38
CA GLU A 120 -3.25 37.13 -12.02
C GLU A 120 -3.58 38.24 -13.04
N ASN A 121 -3.95 39.42 -12.53
CA ASN A 121 -4.38 40.61 -13.32
C ASN A 121 -5.68 40.41 -14.14
N GLU A 122 -6.48 39.36 -13.86
CA GLU A 122 -7.81 39.18 -14.44
C GLU A 122 -8.88 39.22 -13.34
N ASP A 123 -10.14 39.40 -13.74
CA ASP A 123 -11.27 39.35 -12.82
C ASP A 123 -11.54 37.93 -12.33
N LEU A 124 -12.10 37.84 -11.13
CA LEU A 124 -12.64 36.61 -10.58
C LEU A 124 -13.89 36.20 -11.38
N VAL A 125 -13.92 34.96 -11.83
CA VAL A 125 -15.02 34.43 -12.64
C VAL A 125 -15.45 33.06 -12.19
N ALA A 126 -16.75 32.77 -12.33
CA ALA A 126 -17.30 31.45 -12.03
C ALA A 126 -18.15 30.91 -13.17
N ARG A 127 -18.02 29.61 -13.43
CA ARG A 127 -18.85 28.84 -14.35
C ARG A 127 -19.26 27.54 -13.72
N SER A 128 -20.49 27.12 -14.00
CA SER A 128 -20.99 25.83 -13.55
C SER A 128 -21.37 24.94 -14.73
N LEU A 129 -20.98 23.67 -14.62
CA LEU A 129 -21.55 22.61 -15.43
C LEU A 129 -22.63 21.93 -14.58
N ASP A 130 -23.88 22.14 -14.96
CA ASP A 130 -25.08 21.67 -14.25
C ASP A 130 -25.91 20.81 -15.19
N LEU A 131 -26.05 19.52 -14.87
CA LEU A 131 -26.77 18.56 -15.71
C LEU A 131 -28.24 18.88 -15.87
N ASP A 132 -28.90 19.40 -14.82
CA ASP A 132 -30.30 19.77 -14.89
C ASP A 132 -30.50 20.98 -15.81
N PHE A 133 -29.56 21.94 -15.77
CA PHE A 133 -29.56 23.10 -16.66
C PHE A 133 -29.31 22.70 -18.12
N ILE A 134 -28.29 21.86 -18.37
CA ILE A 134 -27.99 21.33 -19.71
C ILE A 134 -29.16 20.52 -20.27
N LYS A 135 -29.83 19.72 -19.43
CA LYS A 135 -31.03 18.96 -19.84
C LYS A 135 -32.18 19.89 -20.23
N LYS A 136 -32.37 20.97 -19.48
CA LYS A 136 -33.43 21.96 -19.76
C LYS A 136 -33.16 22.72 -21.06
N GLU A 137 -31.94 23.19 -21.27
CA GLU A 137 -31.53 23.92 -22.47
C GLU A 137 -31.34 23.01 -23.68
N ASN A 138 -31.15 21.71 -23.48
CA ASN A 138 -30.86 20.68 -24.48
C ASN A 138 -29.64 21.06 -25.38
N ASP A 139 -28.66 21.74 -24.83
CA ASP A 139 -27.46 22.21 -25.54
C ASP A 139 -26.22 22.21 -24.61
N TRP A 140 -25.03 22.33 -25.22
CA TRP A 140 -23.75 22.44 -24.54
C TRP A 140 -23.56 23.86 -23.97
N VAL A 141 -24.13 24.10 -22.80
CA VAL A 141 -24.13 25.43 -22.16
C VAL A 141 -23.57 25.38 -20.75
N LEU A 142 -22.82 26.42 -20.38
CA LEU A 142 -22.33 26.63 -19.02
C LEU A 142 -23.15 27.73 -18.36
N LYS A 143 -23.54 27.48 -17.09
CA LYS A 143 -24.23 28.49 -16.28
C LYS A 143 -23.19 29.48 -15.74
N LYS A 144 -23.40 30.77 -15.92
CA LYS A 144 -22.62 31.81 -15.24
C LYS A 144 -23.10 31.95 -13.80
N ILE A 145 -22.20 31.93 -12.84
CA ILE A 145 -22.51 32.12 -11.43
C ILE A 145 -22.00 33.48 -11.00
N THR A 146 -22.89 34.27 -10.40
CA THR A 146 -22.61 35.63 -9.90
C THR A 146 -22.98 35.82 -8.44
N ASP A 147 -23.73 34.87 -7.86
CA ASP A 147 -24.10 34.90 -6.45
C ASP A 147 -22.90 34.44 -5.58
N GLN A 148 -22.39 35.37 -4.79
CA GLN A 148 -21.23 35.12 -3.90
C GLN A 148 -21.52 34.12 -2.81
N ASN A 149 -22.80 33.93 -2.42
CA ASN A 149 -23.17 32.92 -1.42
C ASN A 149 -22.84 31.49 -1.91
N GLU A 150 -22.78 31.25 -3.21
CA GLU A 150 -22.38 29.96 -3.78
C GLU A 150 -20.87 29.68 -3.67
N PHE A 151 -20.05 30.63 -3.23
CA PHE A 151 -18.58 30.53 -3.18
C PHE A 151 -18.02 30.19 -1.78
N PHE A 152 -18.85 30.25 -0.74
CA PHE A 152 -18.47 29.84 0.61
C PHE A 152 -17.21 30.56 1.16
N GLY A 153 -16.97 31.82 0.76
CA GLY A 153 -15.82 32.63 1.15
C GLY A 153 -14.51 32.32 0.41
N PHE A 154 -14.52 31.38 -0.56
CA PHE A 154 -13.33 31.07 -1.36
C PHE A 154 -13.03 32.13 -2.41
N ASP A 155 -14.00 32.96 -2.80
CA ASP A 155 -13.80 34.16 -3.61
C ASP A 155 -12.82 35.14 -2.94
N GLN A 156 -13.00 35.41 -1.66
CA GLN A 156 -12.10 36.27 -0.88
C GLN A 156 -10.69 35.68 -0.80
N LYS A 157 -10.57 34.37 -0.51
CA LYS A 157 -9.27 33.67 -0.46
C LYS A 157 -8.51 33.75 -1.78
N ILE A 158 -9.20 33.57 -2.91
CA ILE A 158 -8.60 33.70 -4.24
C ILE A 158 -8.16 35.13 -4.54
N ILE A 159 -8.98 36.13 -4.16
CA ILE A 159 -8.66 37.53 -4.33
C ILE A 159 -7.43 37.93 -3.52
N GLU A 160 -7.35 37.50 -2.26
CA GLU A 160 -6.22 37.76 -1.36
C GLU A 160 -4.93 37.13 -1.86
N ASN A 161 -4.99 35.92 -2.43
CA ASN A 161 -3.83 35.24 -3.03
C ASN A 161 -3.41 35.85 -4.38
N GLY A 162 -4.28 36.63 -5.03
CA GLY A 162 -4.06 37.21 -6.36
C GLY A 162 -4.40 36.27 -7.51
N SER A 163 -4.32 34.97 -7.33
CA SER A 163 -4.74 33.91 -8.27
C SER A 163 -5.16 32.65 -7.53
N GLY A 164 -5.81 31.73 -8.22
CA GLY A 164 -6.21 30.44 -7.67
C GLY A 164 -7.46 29.86 -8.30
N THR A 165 -7.83 28.65 -7.85
CA THR A 165 -9.04 27.97 -8.32
C THR A 165 -9.75 27.27 -7.15
N ALA A 166 -11.08 27.38 -7.14
CA ALA A 166 -11.93 26.54 -6.28
C ALA A 166 -12.91 25.73 -7.12
N ILE A 167 -12.98 24.43 -6.89
CA ILE A 167 -13.95 23.51 -7.50
C ILE A 167 -14.95 23.13 -6.42
N ILE A 168 -16.24 23.48 -6.65
CA ILE A 168 -17.31 23.31 -5.66
C ILE A 168 -18.33 22.31 -6.21
N TRP A 169 -18.49 21.17 -5.56
CA TRP A 169 -19.58 20.22 -5.84
C TRP A 169 -20.84 20.68 -5.11
N ASN A 170 -21.68 21.43 -5.80
CA ASN A 170 -22.85 22.08 -5.18
C ASN A 170 -24.14 21.22 -5.21
N LYS A 171 -24.19 20.18 -6.05
CA LYS A 171 -25.23 19.13 -6.02
C LYS A 171 -24.57 17.76 -5.85
N TRP A 172 -23.92 17.56 -4.70
CA TRP A 172 -23.18 16.33 -4.40
C TRP A 172 -24.15 15.18 -4.05
N ASP A 173 -24.70 14.56 -5.09
CA ASP A 173 -25.75 13.54 -4.98
C ASP A 173 -25.20 12.15 -4.58
N LYS A 174 -23.91 11.91 -4.64
CA LYS A 174 -23.25 10.73 -4.07
C LYS A 174 -22.66 10.97 -2.68
N SER A 175 -23.08 12.04 -2.02
CA SER A 175 -22.67 12.33 -0.65
C SER A 175 -23.21 11.27 0.33
N PRO A 176 -22.54 11.07 1.48
CA PRO A 176 -23.07 10.24 2.55
C PRO A 176 -24.40 10.78 3.09
N SER A 177 -25.27 9.87 3.56
CA SER A 177 -26.55 10.23 4.19
C SER A 177 -26.45 10.43 5.71
N GLU A 178 -25.40 9.89 6.37
CA GLU A 178 -25.24 9.95 7.82
C GLU A 178 -23.95 10.68 8.22
N SER A 179 -24.00 11.40 9.34
CA SER A 179 -22.86 12.20 9.82
C SER A 179 -21.59 11.37 10.08
N LYS A 180 -21.73 10.14 10.58
CA LYS A 180 -20.59 9.23 10.80
C LYS A 180 -19.87 8.85 9.51
N ASP A 181 -20.59 8.76 8.40
CA ASP A 181 -20.03 8.35 7.11
C ASP A 181 -19.15 9.45 6.49
N PHE A 182 -19.44 10.73 6.81
CA PHE A 182 -18.56 11.84 6.41
C PHE A 182 -17.17 11.78 7.05
N GLN A 183 -17.08 11.34 8.31
CA GLN A 183 -15.78 11.14 8.96
C GLN A 183 -15.01 10.00 8.30
N LEU A 184 -15.70 8.90 8.00
CA LEU A 184 -15.10 7.76 7.30
C LEU A 184 -14.62 8.15 5.90
N ILE A 185 -15.42 8.90 5.14
CA ILE A 185 -15.03 9.38 3.81
C ILE A 185 -13.84 10.33 3.92
N ASN A 186 -13.86 11.26 4.87
CA ASN A 186 -12.73 12.17 5.10
C ASN A 186 -11.44 11.42 5.41
N SER A 187 -11.51 10.39 6.27
CA SER A 187 -10.36 9.53 6.55
C SER A 187 -9.86 8.81 5.30
N LYS A 188 -10.76 8.20 4.51
CA LYS A 188 -10.41 7.53 3.25
C LYS A 188 -9.71 8.45 2.26
N ILE A 189 -10.22 9.68 2.08
CA ILE A 189 -9.59 10.68 1.21
C ILE A 189 -8.20 11.03 1.74
N ARG A 190 -8.07 11.37 3.03
CA ARG A 190 -6.78 11.71 3.65
C ARG A 190 -5.75 10.61 3.47
N ASP A 191 -6.12 9.38 3.79
CA ASP A 191 -5.23 8.22 3.70
C ASP A 191 -4.77 8.00 2.27
N TYR A 192 -5.70 8.06 1.31
CA TYR A 192 -5.40 7.88 -0.10
C TYR A 192 -4.45 8.96 -0.63
N ILE A 193 -4.76 10.25 -0.41
CA ILE A 193 -3.94 11.35 -0.93
C ILE A 193 -2.59 11.45 -0.22
N SER A 194 -2.50 11.13 1.08
CA SER A 194 -1.25 11.11 1.84
C SER A 194 -0.23 10.15 1.22
N VAL A 195 -0.71 9.01 0.70
CA VAL A 195 0.12 8.00 0.05
C VAL A 195 0.35 8.34 -1.42
N CYS A 196 -0.68 8.74 -2.17
CA CYS A 196 -0.54 9.05 -3.59
C CYS A 196 0.41 10.22 -3.87
N PHE A 197 0.41 11.22 -3.00
CA PHE A 197 1.16 12.47 -3.17
C PHE A 197 2.34 12.62 -2.20
N HIS A 198 2.77 11.55 -1.51
CA HIS A 198 3.84 11.65 -0.51
C HIS A 198 5.12 12.30 -1.02
N ARG A 199 5.53 12.03 -2.28
CA ARG A 199 6.71 12.66 -2.89
C ARG A 199 6.49 14.16 -3.17
N TYR A 200 5.27 14.58 -3.48
CA TYR A 200 4.93 16.00 -3.66
C TYR A 200 4.93 16.75 -2.34
N ILE A 201 4.36 16.13 -1.28
CA ILE A 201 4.40 16.67 0.08
C ILE A 201 5.86 16.83 0.53
N GLU A 202 6.70 15.85 0.26
CA GLU A 202 8.15 15.91 0.56
C GLU A 202 8.86 17.04 -0.19
N LYS A 203 8.43 17.35 -1.41
CA LYS A 203 8.94 18.46 -2.24
C LYS A 203 8.36 19.83 -1.86
N GLY A 204 7.56 19.92 -0.79
CA GLY A 204 7.06 21.16 -0.24
C GLY A 204 5.68 21.60 -0.73
N ILE A 205 4.87 20.69 -1.32
CA ILE A 205 3.44 20.92 -1.53
C ILE A 205 2.69 20.62 -0.24
N ASN A 206 1.88 21.57 0.22
CA ASN A 206 1.06 21.42 1.40
C ASN A 206 -0.35 20.98 1.00
N LEU A 207 -0.79 19.84 1.53
CA LEU A 207 -2.14 19.33 1.35
C LEU A 207 -2.90 19.44 2.66
N TYR A 208 -4.13 19.94 2.61
CA TYR A 208 -4.96 20.14 3.81
C TYR A 208 -6.32 19.43 3.65
N SER A 209 -6.77 18.82 4.75
CA SER A 209 -8.14 18.35 4.94
C SER A 209 -8.85 19.34 5.86
N ASN A 210 -9.77 20.11 5.34
CA ASN A 210 -10.23 21.34 5.96
C ASN A 210 -9.02 22.23 6.30
N GLU A 211 -8.72 22.46 7.57
CA GLU A 211 -7.55 23.23 8.01
C GLU A 211 -6.39 22.37 8.53
N SER A 212 -6.57 21.04 8.54
CA SER A 212 -5.58 20.11 9.08
C SER A 212 -4.59 19.68 8.00
N LEU A 213 -3.30 19.94 8.23
CA LEU A 213 -2.22 19.51 7.33
C LEU A 213 -2.17 17.98 7.22
N ILE A 214 -2.04 17.49 6.01
CA ILE A 214 -1.89 16.07 5.71
C ILE A 214 -0.41 15.73 5.64
N LYS A 215 0.03 14.85 6.53
CA LYS A 215 1.41 14.37 6.54
C LYS A 215 1.66 13.36 5.42
N LYS A 216 2.88 13.35 4.87
CA LYS A 216 3.29 12.34 3.88
C LYS A 216 3.23 10.94 4.48
N CYS A 217 2.86 9.97 3.66
CA CYS A 217 2.79 8.57 4.03
C CYS A 217 3.43 7.73 2.93
N SER A 218 4.73 7.45 3.06
CA SER A 218 5.46 6.64 2.08
C SER A 218 5.19 5.15 2.28
N PRO A 219 4.91 4.37 1.22
CA PRO A 219 4.81 2.92 1.30
C PRO A 219 6.17 2.23 1.50
N ILE A 220 7.26 3.00 1.38
CA ILE A 220 8.63 2.55 1.60
C ILE A 220 9.23 3.46 2.66
N PRO A 221 9.48 2.95 3.87
CA PRO A 221 10.09 3.70 4.95
C PRO A 221 11.47 4.24 4.56
N GLU A 222 11.78 5.41 5.06
CA GLU A 222 13.10 6.03 4.91
C GLU A 222 14.08 5.53 5.99
N GLY A 223 15.36 5.74 5.75
CA GLY A 223 16.43 5.39 6.70
C GLY A 223 16.56 3.88 6.92
N GLU A 224 16.73 3.48 8.17
CA GLU A 224 16.97 2.09 8.54
C GLU A 224 15.76 1.17 8.34
N GLY A 225 14.55 1.72 8.14
CA GLY A 225 13.32 0.95 7.94
C GLY A 225 13.27 0.13 6.66
N SER A 226 14.12 0.45 5.66
CA SER A 226 14.23 -0.29 4.40
C SER A 226 15.65 -0.36 3.89
N SER A 227 15.95 -1.39 3.10
CA SER A 227 17.22 -1.56 2.40
C SER A 227 16.98 -1.70 0.90
N LEU A 228 17.68 -0.86 0.11
CA LEU A 228 17.68 -0.95 -1.35
C LEU A 228 18.40 -2.23 -1.77
N GLN A 229 17.76 -3.05 -2.61
CA GLN A 229 18.32 -4.31 -3.12
C GLN A 229 18.76 -4.19 -4.58
N SER A 230 18.02 -3.43 -5.38
CA SER A 230 18.33 -3.23 -6.80
C SER A 230 17.89 -1.85 -7.25
N ASP A 231 18.66 -1.24 -8.15
CA ASP A 231 18.36 0.05 -8.81
C ASP A 231 18.87 -0.01 -10.24
N TYR A 232 17.97 -0.01 -11.21
CA TYR A 232 18.31 0.01 -12.63
C TYR A 232 17.19 0.59 -13.49
N SER A 233 17.52 0.92 -14.75
CA SER A 233 16.57 1.52 -15.69
C SER A 233 16.32 0.59 -16.88
N LEU A 234 15.06 0.51 -17.30
CA LEU A 234 14.67 -0.15 -18.54
C LEU A 234 15.07 0.74 -19.71
N LYS A 235 16.08 0.31 -20.50
CA LYS A 235 16.74 1.13 -21.53
C LYS A 235 15.77 1.73 -22.57
N GLU A 236 14.73 0.98 -22.95
CA GLU A 236 13.82 1.41 -24.01
C GLU A 236 12.67 2.33 -23.55
N SER A 237 12.31 2.31 -22.28
CA SER A 237 11.18 3.09 -21.75
C SER A 237 11.62 4.23 -20.83
N GLY A 238 12.89 4.26 -20.44
CA GLY A 238 13.37 5.18 -19.42
C GLY A 238 12.80 4.94 -18.01
N ALA A 239 12.01 3.89 -17.84
CA ALA A 239 11.45 3.56 -16.54
C ALA A 239 12.54 3.08 -15.58
N LYS A 240 12.52 3.61 -14.35
CA LYS A 240 13.44 3.25 -13.26
C LYS A 240 12.78 2.23 -12.36
N LEU A 241 13.51 1.14 -12.10
CA LEU A 241 13.06 0.05 -11.22
C LEU A 241 13.94 0.01 -9.99
N LYS A 242 13.29 0.02 -8.82
CA LYS A 242 14.00 -0.19 -7.55
C LYS A 242 13.28 -1.27 -6.76
N SER A 243 14.05 -2.07 -6.05
CA SER A 243 13.49 -3.04 -5.11
C SER A 243 14.02 -2.81 -3.70
N PHE A 244 13.15 -3.00 -2.73
CA PHE A 244 13.41 -2.73 -1.33
C PHE A 244 13.01 -3.91 -0.46
N LEU A 245 13.79 -4.13 0.56
CA LEU A 245 13.50 -5.10 1.62
C LEU A 245 13.29 -4.35 2.94
N LEU A 246 12.07 -4.37 3.44
CA LEU A 246 11.72 -3.68 4.67
C LEU A 246 12.27 -4.41 5.91
N GLN A 247 12.41 -3.68 7.01
CA GLN A 247 12.52 -4.28 8.33
C GLN A 247 11.13 -4.71 8.82
N HIS A 248 11.08 -5.71 9.69
CA HIS A 248 9.83 -6.12 10.31
C HIS A 248 9.34 -5.02 11.26
N PRO A 249 8.03 -4.68 11.29
CA PRO A 249 7.50 -3.61 12.12
C PRO A 249 7.82 -3.73 13.62
N SER A 250 8.00 -4.94 14.14
CA SER A 250 8.40 -5.17 15.54
C SER A 250 9.82 -4.72 15.90
N LYS A 251 10.62 -4.35 14.91
CA LYS A 251 11.98 -3.81 15.12
C LYS A 251 12.05 -2.28 15.01
N TRP A 252 10.91 -1.64 14.88
CA TRP A 252 10.81 -0.21 14.77
C TRP A 252 10.58 0.35 16.16
N ASP A 253 11.56 1.06 16.68
CA ASP A 253 11.43 1.73 17.97
C ASP A 253 10.32 2.78 17.89
N ASP A 254 9.58 2.93 18.98
CA ASP A 254 8.51 3.92 19.15
C ASP A 254 9.06 5.37 19.23
N ASP A 255 10.30 5.60 18.81
CA ASP A 255 10.90 6.92 18.75
C ASP A 255 10.08 7.86 17.86
N HIS A 256 9.87 9.06 18.35
CA HIS A 256 8.95 10.07 17.82
C HIS A 256 9.09 10.37 16.31
N ASP A 257 10.25 10.12 15.71
CA ASP A 257 10.48 10.30 14.26
C ASP A 257 9.93 9.15 13.40
N ASN A 258 9.78 7.94 13.95
CA ASN A 258 9.29 6.77 13.24
C ASN A 258 7.75 6.64 13.25
N SER A 259 7.03 7.48 14.00
CA SER A 259 5.56 7.43 14.09
C SER A 259 4.86 7.59 12.72
N ASN A 260 5.45 8.35 11.80
CA ASN A 260 4.92 8.52 10.43
C ASN A 260 5.05 7.23 9.61
N ASN A 261 6.10 6.45 9.83
CA ASN A 261 6.36 5.18 9.16
C ASN A 261 5.44 4.07 9.67
N ILE A 262 5.22 4.00 10.99
CA ILE A 262 4.33 3.00 11.62
C ILE A 262 2.88 3.23 11.17
N ASN A 263 2.43 4.49 11.08
CA ASN A 263 1.08 4.82 10.63
C ASN A 263 0.84 4.43 9.16
N SER A 264 1.85 4.48 8.29
CA SER A 264 1.71 4.06 6.89
C SER A 264 1.34 2.57 6.76
N PHE A 265 1.77 1.74 7.71
CA PHE A 265 1.48 0.30 7.69
C PHE A 265 0.12 -0.09 8.25
N LYS A 266 -0.58 0.85 8.90
CA LYS A 266 -1.97 0.64 9.33
C LYS A 266 -2.96 0.90 8.20
N LEU A 267 -2.52 1.57 7.11
CA LEU A 267 -3.37 1.90 5.97
C LEU A 267 -3.67 0.65 5.11
N PHE A 268 -4.72 0.74 4.31
CA PHE A 268 -5.08 -0.27 3.30
C PHE A 268 -5.10 -1.73 3.79
N ASN A 269 -5.63 -1.97 5.00
CA ASN A 269 -5.75 -3.28 5.65
C ASN A 269 -4.42 -3.88 6.14
N GLY A 270 -3.44 -3.05 6.46
CA GLY A 270 -2.26 -3.43 7.20
C GLY A 270 -1.03 -3.77 6.37
N PHE A 271 0.06 -3.94 7.09
CA PHE A 271 1.40 -4.13 6.56
C PHE A 271 1.53 -5.30 5.57
N ASP A 272 0.94 -6.44 5.89
CA ASP A 272 1.09 -7.66 5.09
C ASP A 272 0.44 -7.51 3.70
N ARG A 273 -0.65 -6.73 3.60
CA ARG A 273 -1.36 -6.48 2.34
C ARG A 273 -0.71 -5.41 1.47
N GLN A 274 0.20 -4.63 2.03
CA GLN A 274 0.93 -3.59 1.30
C GLN A 274 2.16 -4.13 0.55
N GLN A 275 2.45 -5.42 0.61
CA GLN A 275 3.51 -6.02 -0.22
C GLN A 275 3.21 -5.82 -1.70
N GLY A 276 4.24 -5.53 -2.52
CA GLY A 276 3.98 -5.46 -3.96
C GLY A 276 4.75 -4.40 -4.72
N VAL A 277 4.16 -4.06 -5.86
CA VAL A 277 4.68 -3.11 -6.83
C VAL A 277 3.98 -1.78 -6.68
N TYR A 278 4.75 -0.71 -6.58
CA TYR A 278 4.33 0.67 -6.49
C TYR A 278 4.74 1.40 -7.75
N ILE A 279 3.75 1.77 -8.57
CA ILE A 279 3.99 2.42 -9.85
C ILE A 279 3.84 3.92 -9.69
N TYR A 280 4.87 4.65 -10.08
CA TYR A 280 4.90 6.11 -10.06
C TYR A 280 4.96 6.66 -11.49
N ARG A 281 4.22 7.72 -11.72
CA ARG A 281 4.28 8.56 -12.92
C ARG A 281 4.51 10.00 -12.50
N CYS A 282 5.61 10.60 -12.90
CA CYS A 282 5.95 11.99 -12.51
C CYS A 282 5.78 12.22 -10.99
N ASP A 283 6.34 11.33 -10.15
CA ASP A 283 6.20 11.33 -8.69
C ASP A 283 4.80 11.06 -8.11
N ARG A 284 3.77 10.95 -8.93
CA ARG A 284 2.43 10.53 -8.53
C ARG A 284 2.35 9.02 -8.41
N LEU A 285 2.04 8.50 -7.22
CA LEU A 285 1.84 7.07 -7.03
C LEU A 285 0.46 6.64 -7.54
N LEU A 286 0.45 5.72 -8.51
CA LEU A 286 -0.77 5.21 -9.15
C LEU A 286 -1.35 3.98 -8.44
N THR A 287 -0.52 3.19 -7.78
CA THR A 287 -0.91 1.93 -7.10
C THR A 287 -0.69 2.02 -5.58
N PRO A 288 -1.44 2.87 -4.85
CA PRO A 288 -1.17 3.14 -3.42
C PRO A 288 -1.40 1.92 -2.51
N ARG A 289 -2.14 0.94 -2.98
CA ARG A 289 -2.45 -0.29 -2.21
C ARG A 289 -1.42 -1.39 -2.42
N GLY A 290 -0.39 -1.17 -3.26
CA GLY A 290 0.57 -2.20 -3.62
C GLY A 290 -0.05 -3.36 -4.41
N GLY A 291 0.35 -4.58 -4.08
CA GLY A 291 -0.07 -5.79 -4.80
C GLY A 291 0.91 -6.15 -5.93
N TRP A 292 0.81 -7.38 -6.42
CA TRP A 292 1.77 -7.91 -7.42
C TRP A 292 1.29 -7.79 -8.86
N LEU A 293 0.28 -6.95 -9.13
CA LEU A 293 -0.26 -6.64 -10.46
C LEU A 293 -0.66 -7.88 -11.29
N GLY A 294 -1.08 -8.96 -10.64
CA GLY A 294 -1.41 -10.23 -11.30
C GLY A 294 -0.21 -11.04 -11.82
N LEU A 295 1.02 -10.55 -11.62
CA LEU A 295 2.24 -11.26 -12.06
C LEU A 295 2.56 -12.45 -11.17
N ILE A 296 2.32 -12.33 -9.87
CA ILE A 296 2.62 -13.35 -8.86
C ILE A 296 1.52 -13.32 -7.79
N ARG A 297 1.26 -14.44 -7.13
CA ARG A 297 0.36 -14.51 -5.98
C ARG A 297 1.03 -13.93 -4.73
N SER A 298 0.27 -13.23 -3.89
CA SER A 298 0.72 -12.77 -2.57
C SER A 298 1.01 -13.95 -1.65
N GLY A 299 1.93 -13.77 -0.70
CA GLY A 299 2.30 -14.79 0.26
C GLY A 299 2.93 -14.18 1.51
N ASN A 300 2.81 -14.86 2.66
CA ASN A 300 3.30 -14.36 3.95
C ASN A 300 4.80 -14.09 3.99
N HIS A 301 5.58 -14.90 3.27
CA HIS A 301 7.03 -14.73 3.21
C HIS A 301 7.50 -13.57 2.32
N SER A 302 6.59 -12.91 1.57
CA SER A 302 6.89 -11.75 0.73
C SER A 302 6.49 -10.41 1.35
N LYS A 303 5.98 -10.40 2.57
CA LYS A 303 5.47 -9.20 3.27
C LYS A 303 6.47 -8.05 3.42
N LEU A 304 7.78 -8.34 3.44
CA LEU A 304 8.83 -7.31 3.51
C LEU A 304 9.24 -6.77 2.14
N ALA A 305 8.79 -7.35 1.04
CA ALA A 305 9.22 -6.98 -0.30
C ALA A 305 8.40 -5.82 -0.87
N ARG A 306 9.09 -4.79 -1.40
CA ARG A 306 8.52 -3.68 -2.15
C ARG A 306 9.30 -3.49 -3.44
N VAL A 307 8.62 -3.17 -4.52
CA VAL A 307 9.22 -2.82 -5.81
C VAL A 307 8.63 -1.51 -6.28
N THR A 308 9.44 -0.54 -6.68
CA THR A 308 8.96 0.67 -7.32
C THR A 308 9.26 0.64 -8.80
N ILE A 309 8.35 1.20 -9.57
CA ILE A 309 8.51 1.44 -10.98
C ILE A 309 8.17 2.91 -11.23
N ASP A 310 9.17 3.69 -11.60
CA ASP A 310 9.03 5.10 -11.93
C ASP A 310 9.11 5.26 -13.45
N PHE A 311 8.05 5.71 -14.11
CA PHE A 311 8.09 5.97 -15.54
C PHE A 311 7.74 7.43 -15.87
N PRO A 312 8.40 8.02 -16.88
CA PRO A 312 8.11 9.39 -17.34
C PRO A 312 6.84 9.45 -18.18
N ASN A 313 6.25 10.64 -18.35
CA ASN A 313 5.01 10.82 -19.10
C ASN A 313 5.10 10.51 -20.60
N ASN A 314 6.30 10.56 -21.19
CA ASN A 314 6.52 10.14 -22.59
C ASN A 314 6.32 8.61 -22.78
N ALA A 315 6.33 7.81 -21.71
CA ALA A 315 6.05 6.39 -21.75
C ALA A 315 4.56 6.02 -21.57
N ASP A 316 3.67 7.00 -21.38
CA ASP A 316 2.24 6.80 -21.10
C ASP A 316 1.53 5.87 -22.10
N SER A 317 1.85 5.99 -23.38
CA SER A 317 1.23 5.17 -24.43
C SER A 317 1.62 3.70 -24.30
N SER A 318 2.88 3.41 -23.96
CA SER A 318 3.38 2.05 -23.80
C SER A 318 2.92 1.39 -22.51
N TRP A 319 2.71 2.16 -21.44
CA TRP A 319 2.23 1.69 -20.13
C TRP A 319 0.71 1.65 -20.01
N SER A 320 -0.03 1.98 -21.06
CA SER A 320 -1.50 1.91 -21.12
C SER A 320 -2.17 2.48 -19.87
N LEU A 321 -1.79 3.73 -19.52
CA LEU A 321 -2.36 4.44 -18.36
C LEU A 321 -3.87 4.61 -18.54
N ASP A 322 -4.66 4.25 -17.53
CA ASP A 322 -6.10 4.47 -17.56
C ASP A 322 -6.49 5.96 -17.34
N ILE A 323 -7.74 6.29 -17.67
CA ILE A 323 -8.25 7.67 -17.54
C ILE A 323 -8.23 8.15 -16.09
N LYS A 324 -8.49 7.26 -15.14
CA LYS A 324 -8.52 7.54 -13.70
C LYS A 324 -7.13 7.62 -13.07
N LYS A 325 -6.08 7.29 -13.80
CA LYS A 325 -4.70 7.18 -13.28
C LYS A 325 -4.59 6.31 -12.01
N THR A 326 -5.44 5.29 -11.89
CA THR A 326 -5.45 4.34 -10.77
C THR A 326 -4.76 3.03 -11.10
N SER A 327 -4.44 2.81 -12.36
CA SER A 327 -3.71 1.65 -12.84
C SER A 327 -2.84 1.98 -14.04
N ALA A 328 -1.75 1.25 -14.17
CA ALA A 328 -0.94 1.20 -15.38
C ALA A 328 -0.66 -0.26 -15.72
N THR A 329 -0.75 -0.59 -17.00
CA THR A 329 -0.46 -1.95 -17.45
C THR A 329 1.01 -2.05 -17.81
N ILE A 330 1.71 -3.01 -17.21
CA ILE A 330 3.11 -3.29 -17.55
C ILE A 330 3.18 -3.76 -19.01
N PRO A 331 3.96 -3.08 -19.87
CA PRO A 331 4.14 -3.49 -21.26
C PRO A 331 4.64 -4.95 -21.35
N TYR A 332 4.09 -5.73 -22.28
CA TYR A 332 4.38 -7.15 -22.40
C TYR A 332 5.89 -7.44 -22.47
N LYS A 333 6.64 -6.63 -23.21
CA LYS A 333 8.09 -6.75 -23.38
C LYS A 333 8.90 -6.65 -22.09
N PHE A 334 8.40 -5.97 -21.05
CA PHE A 334 9.09 -5.81 -19.76
C PHE A 334 8.60 -6.77 -18.68
N ARG A 335 7.53 -7.52 -18.95
CA ARG A 335 6.89 -8.39 -17.95
C ARG A 335 7.84 -9.40 -17.32
N GLU A 336 8.63 -10.07 -18.15
CA GLU A 336 9.55 -11.11 -17.66
C GLU A 336 10.70 -10.52 -16.85
N GLU A 337 11.22 -9.35 -17.22
CA GLU A 337 12.26 -8.67 -16.49
C GLU A 337 11.76 -8.20 -15.11
N ILE A 338 10.58 -7.56 -15.08
CA ILE A 338 9.94 -7.11 -13.83
C ILE A 338 9.59 -8.32 -12.94
N LYS A 339 9.12 -9.42 -13.52
CA LYS A 339 8.82 -10.66 -12.80
C LYS A 339 10.06 -11.28 -12.16
N LYS A 340 11.21 -11.25 -12.86
CA LYS A 340 12.51 -11.69 -12.29
C LYS A 340 12.90 -10.82 -11.09
N LEU A 341 12.78 -9.48 -11.19
CA LEU A 341 13.06 -8.57 -10.09
C LEU A 341 12.15 -8.85 -8.88
N ILE A 342 10.84 -8.98 -9.11
CA ILE A 342 9.87 -9.31 -8.06
C ILE A 342 10.24 -10.63 -7.38
N SER A 343 10.55 -11.68 -8.18
CA SER A 343 10.89 -13.00 -7.66
C SER A 343 12.16 -12.97 -6.81
N ALA A 344 13.19 -12.25 -7.23
CA ALA A 344 14.43 -12.06 -6.47
C ALA A 344 14.17 -11.30 -5.14
N THR A 345 13.38 -10.22 -5.18
CA THR A 345 13.03 -9.44 -3.98
C THR A 345 12.22 -10.27 -2.98
N ARG A 346 11.29 -11.08 -3.47
CA ARG A 346 10.52 -12.01 -2.62
C ARG A 346 11.39 -13.09 -2.00
N ALA A 347 12.31 -13.65 -2.77
CA ALA A 347 13.27 -14.63 -2.24
C ALA A 347 14.12 -14.02 -1.12
N ALA A 348 14.59 -12.78 -1.28
CA ALA A 348 15.30 -12.04 -0.24
C ALA A 348 14.42 -11.79 1.01
N SER A 349 13.12 -11.45 0.83
CA SER A 349 12.17 -11.33 1.93
C SER A 349 12.01 -12.64 2.69
N THR A 350 11.81 -13.75 1.97
CA THR A 350 11.72 -15.10 2.55
C THR A 350 12.97 -15.44 3.36
N GLN A 351 14.16 -15.17 2.81
CA GLN A 351 15.41 -15.41 3.51
C GLN A 351 15.54 -14.56 4.78
N LYS A 352 15.13 -13.27 4.74
CA LYS A 352 15.20 -12.37 5.90
C LYS A 352 14.25 -12.82 7.01
N ILE A 353 13.02 -13.19 6.67
CA ILE A 353 12.03 -13.71 7.63
C ILE A 353 12.55 -15.02 8.24
N ASN A 354 13.05 -15.93 7.41
CA ASN A 354 13.57 -17.22 7.87
C ASN A 354 14.88 -17.09 8.68
N ARG A 355 15.72 -16.07 8.41
CA ARG A 355 16.96 -15.83 9.19
C ARG A 355 16.65 -15.42 10.62
N GLY A 356 15.57 -14.65 10.87
CA GLY A 356 15.13 -14.34 12.24
C GLY A 356 14.81 -15.61 13.05
N ASN A 357 14.30 -16.64 12.38
CA ASN A 357 14.03 -17.95 12.99
C ASN A 357 15.25 -18.88 12.95
N ARG A 358 16.22 -18.64 12.05
CA ARG A 358 17.40 -19.52 11.83
C ARG A 358 18.59 -19.20 12.71
N LEU A 359 18.70 -18.04 13.34
CA LEU A 359 19.84 -17.71 14.22
C LEU A 359 19.97 -18.68 15.40
N LYS A 360 18.86 -19.30 15.81
CA LYS A 360 18.88 -20.39 16.79
C LYS A 360 18.95 -21.82 16.17
N GLN A 361 18.62 -21.95 14.88
CA GLN A 361 18.65 -23.26 14.19
C GLN A 361 20.00 -23.60 13.53
N SER A 362 20.87 -22.63 13.26
CA SER A 362 22.20 -22.89 12.65
C SER A 362 23.20 -23.49 13.61
N GLU A 363 22.94 -23.42 14.94
CA GLU A 363 23.75 -24.01 16.00
C GLU A 363 23.23 -25.40 16.44
N LEU A 364 22.06 -25.83 15.92
CA LEU A 364 21.50 -27.15 16.23
C LEU A 364 22.29 -28.22 15.51
N ASP A 365 22.70 -29.23 16.24
CA ASP A 365 23.25 -30.49 15.69
C ASP A 365 22.23 -31.06 14.69
N SER A 366 22.68 -31.18 13.43
CA SER A 366 21.80 -31.44 12.28
C SER A 366 21.07 -32.80 12.33
N VAL A 367 21.55 -33.74 13.12
CA VAL A 367 20.98 -35.10 13.23
C VAL A 367 20.27 -35.31 14.56
N ASN A 368 20.87 -34.90 15.67
CA ASN A 368 20.39 -35.21 17.02
C ASN A 368 19.73 -34.04 17.74
N GLY A 369 19.86 -32.80 17.23
CA GLY A 369 19.40 -31.61 17.90
C GLY A 369 17.95 -31.22 17.60
N LYS A 370 17.38 -31.61 16.46
CA LYS A 370 16.02 -31.25 16.06
C LYS A 370 14.98 -32.24 16.56
N ILE A 371 13.81 -31.71 16.97
CA ILE A 371 12.65 -32.52 17.31
C ILE A 371 11.89 -32.99 16.07
N TRP A 372 11.83 -32.19 15.01
CA TRP A 372 11.13 -32.50 13.78
C TRP A 372 12.09 -32.64 12.61
N ASN A 373 11.91 -33.68 11.79
CA ASN A 373 12.57 -33.87 10.51
C ASN A 373 11.59 -33.57 9.37
N GLU A 374 12.08 -32.85 8.34
CA GLU A 374 11.36 -32.55 7.11
C GLU A 374 11.82 -33.52 6.01
N PHE A 375 10.88 -34.26 5.43
CA PHE A 375 11.11 -35.14 4.30
C PHE A 375 10.43 -34.59 3.06
N LYS A 376 11.20 -34.30 2.00
CA LYS A 376 10.69 -33.85 0.71
C LYS A 376 10.56 -35.04 -0.21
N ASN A 377 9.34 -35.35 -0.63
CA ASN A 377 9.10 -36.36 -1.68
C ASN A 377 9.13 -35.64 -3.05
N GLN A 378 10.21 -35.82 -3.78
CA GLN A 378 10.40 -35.18 -5.10
C GLN A 378 9.39 -35.68 -6.17
N ASN A 379 8.90 -36.91 -6.06
CA ASN A 379 7.95 -37.47 -7.00
C ASN A 379 6.51 -36.98 -6.80
N LEU A 380 6.12 -36.69 -5.57
CA LEU A 380 4.76 -36.23 -5.21
C LEU A 380 4.68 -34.73 -4.95
N ASN A 381 5.81 -34.02 -5.03
CA ASN A 381 5.92 -32.59 -4.64
C ASN A 381 5.29 -32.28 -3.28
N SER A 382 5.42 -33.21 -2.34
CA SER A 382 4.88 -33.16 -1.00
C SER A 382 5.99 -33.09 0.06
N VAL A 383 5.68 -32.45 1.18
CA VAL A 383 6.55 -32.36 2.34
C VAL A 383 5.88 -33.10 3.51
N GLU A 384 6.62 -33.99 4.15
CA GLU A 384 6.18 -34.75 5.32
C GLU A 384 7.02 -34.38 6.53
N TYR A 385 6.38 -34.13 7.67
CA TYR A 385 7.04 -33.82 8.93
C TYR A 385 6.93 -35.01 9.88
N LYS A 386 8.08 -35.53 10.35
CA LYS A 386 8.14 -36.64 11.30
C LYS A 386 8.94 -36.26 12.51
N ILE A 387 8.50 -36.73 13.69
CA ILE A 387 9.26 -36.54 14.92
C ILE A 387 10.57 -37.31 14.82
N ASN A 388 11.66 -36.66 15.18
CA ASN A 388 13.01 -37.24 15.21
C ASN A 388 13.22 -38.04 16.50
N LEU A 389 12.89 -39.31 16.44
CA LEU A 389 13.06 -40.21 17.59
C LEU A 389 14.52 -40.49 17.94
N GLU A 390 15.47 -40.11 17.07
CA GLU A 390 16.91 -40.18 17.35
C GLU A 390 17.40 -38.96 18.16
N ASN A 391 16.54 -37.94 18.35
CA ASN A 391 16.87 -36.83 19.24
C ASN A 391 17.20 -37.35 20.65
N MET A 392 18.25 -36.81 21.25
CA MET A 392 18.80 -37.27 22.51
C MET A 392 17.80 -37.16 23.68
N PHE A 393 16.88 -36.15 23.60
CA PHE A 393 15.78 -36.04 24.56
C PHE A 393 14.88 -37.27 24.53
N PHE A 394 14.43 -37.73 23.37
CA PHE A 394 13.56 -38.91 23.26
C PHE A 394 14.28 -40.19 23.59
N ARG A 395 15.56 -40.32 23.23
CA ARG A 395 16.39 -41.49 23.63
C ARG A 395 16.53 -41.60 25.15
N ASN A 396 16.86 -40.47 25.80
CA ASN A 396 17.03 -40.45 27.27
C ASN A 396 15.71 -40.69 28.00
N PHE A 397 14.61 -40.08 27.51
CA PHE A 397 13.28 -40.28 28.02
C PHE A 397 12.87 -41.77 27.98
N LYS A 398 13.04 -42.39 26.82
CA LYS A 398 12.74 -43.80 26.63
C LYS A 398 13.57 -44.70 27.53
N LYS A 399 14.88 -44.44 27.66
CA LYS A 399 15.78 -45.19 28.55
C LYS A 399 15.38 -45.05 30.02
N LYS A 400 15.03 -43.84 30.43
CA LYS A 400 14.66 -43.55 31.85
C LYS A 400 13.39 -44.26 32.27
N TYR A 401 12.41 -44.41 31.41
CA TYR A 401 11.10 -44.97 31.72
C TYR A 401 10.94 -46.41 31.18
N GLU A 402 12.00 -47.02 30.64
CA GLU A 402 12.02 -48.37 30.09
C GLU A 402 10.88 -48.66 29.10
N ILE A 403 10.53 -47.64 28.26
CA ILE A 403 9.40 -47.73 27.34
C ILE A 403 9.76 -48.63 26.14
N ASP A 404 8.84 -49.55 25.80
CA ASP A 404 9.02 -50.40 24.63
C ASP A 404 9.15 -49.61 23.32
N ASN A 405 10.04 -50.07 22.45
CA ASN A 405 10.31 -49.43 21.17
C ASN A 405 9.08 -49.35 20.26
N LYS A 406 8.28 -50.37 20.26
CA LYS A 406 7.12 -50.47 19.37
C LYS A 406 6.03 -49.48 19.80
N ASP A 407 5.74 -49.42 21.08
CA ASP A 407 4.71 -48.53 21.61
C ASP A 407 5.13 -47.06 21.49
N PHE A 408 6.39 -46.74 21.79
CA PHE A 408 6.95 -45.41 21.67
C PHE A 408 6.89 -44.90 20.22
N ASN A 409 7.36 -45.71 19.27
CA ASN A 409 7.35 -45.34 17.83
C ASN A 409 5.93 -45.22 17.30
N SER A 410 5.01 -46.10 17.75
CA SER A 410 3.61 -46.04 17.32
C SER A 410 2.91 -44.79 17.80
N MET A 411 3.13 -44.37 19.04
CA MET A 411 2.57 -43.16 19.63
C MET A 411 3.04 -41.92 18.84
N PHE A 412 4.34 -41.75 18.59
CA PHE A 412 4.87 -40.59 17.89
C PHE A 412 4.55 -40.60 16.38
N LYS A 413 4.34 -41.77 15.79
CA LYS A 413 3.82 -41.87 14.44
C LYS A 413 2.40 -41.28 14.35
N VAL A 414 1.50 -41.64 15.25
CA VAL A 414 0.15 -41.09 15.33
C VAL A 414 0.20 -39.56 15.53
N VAL A 415 1.05 -39.04 16.41
CA VAL A 415 1.22 -37.59 16.61
C VAL A 415 1.69 -36.90 15.34
N SER A 416 2.63 -37.49 14.60
CA SER A 416 3.14 -36.94 13.35
C SER A 416 2.08 -36.94 12.25
N ASP A 417 1.32 -38.04 12.12
CA ASP A 417 0.29 -38.21 11.09
C ASP A 417 -0.95 -37.28 11.35
N CYS A 418 -1.18 -36.93 12.62
CA CYS A 418 -2.30 -36.08 13.05
C CYS A 418 -1.93 -34.60 13.19
N LEU A 419 -0.78 -34.16 12.67
CA LEU A 419 -0.38 -32.75 12.76
C LEU A 419 -1.40 -31.86 12.02
N PRO A 420 -1.99 -30.84 12.70
CA PRO A 420 -3.07 -30.05 12.13
C PRO A 420 -2.53 -28.96 11.18
N ILE A 421 -1.79 -29.39 10.13
CA ILE A 421 -1.05 -28.50 9.22
C ILE A 421 -1.96 -27.46 8.58
N HIS A 422 -3.15 -27.86 8.11
CA HIS A 422 -4.10 -26.93 7.49
C HIS A 422 -4.54 -25.82 8.45
N ARG A 423 -4.79 -26.17 9.72
CA ARG A 423 -5.22 -25.21 10.74
C ARG A 423 -4.08 -24.29 11.16
N ILE A 424 -2.86 -24.81 11.24
CA ILE A 424 -1.65 -24.01 11.52
C ILE A 424 -1.43 -22.98 10.38
N ILE A 425 -1.55 -23.41 9.13
CA ILE A 425 -1.41 -22.53 7.97
C ILE A 425 -2.51 -21.47 7.98
N GLN A 426 -3.78 -21.85 8.19
CA GLN A 426 -4.90 -20.93 8.24
C GLN A 426 -4.72 -19.87 9.33
N ASN A 427 -4.41 -20.28 10.57
CA ASN A 427 -4.19 -19.36 11.68
C ASN A 427 -2.99 -18.42 11.41
N ASN A 428 -1.92 -18.94 10.81
CA ASN A 428 -0.77 -18.12 10.44
C ASN A 428 -1.09 -17.12 9.30
N ASP A 429 -2.04 -17.45 8.42
CA ASP A 429 -2.52 -16.55 7.38
C ASP A 429 -3.46 -15.47 7.94
N GLU A 430 -4.27 -15.79 8.95
CA GLU A 430 -5.18 -14.86 9.62
C GLU A 430 -4.43 -13.93 10.59
N ASP A 431 -3.55 -14.46 11.42
CA ASP A 431 -2.70 -13.69 12.35
C ASP A 431 -1.33 -14.39 12.53
N PRO A 432 -0.30 -13.95 11.78
CA PRO A 432 1.05 -14.51 11.90
C PRO A 432 1.66 -14.42 13.30
N SER A 433 1.21 -13.46 14.12
CA SER A 433 1.69 -13.27 15.49
C SER A 433 1.06 -14.24 16.48
N SER A 434 -0.01 -14.94 16.10
CA SER A 434 -0.71 -15.89 16.98
C SER A 434 0.18 -17.04 17.44
N HIS A 435 1.18 -17.41 16.64
CA HIS A 435 2.14 -18.47 16.96
C HIS A 435 3.37 -18.00 17.75
N ASP A 436 3.68 -16.69 17.71
CA ASP A 436 4.84 -16.12 18.43
C ASP A 436 4.67 -16.20 19.96
N ARG A 437 3.44 -16.27 20.45
CA ARG A 437 3.14 -16.36 21.90
C ARG A 437 3.43 -17.73 22.50
N ILE A 438 3.41 -18.80 21.70
CA ILE A 438 3.64 -20.18 22.20
C ILE A 438 5.11 -20.39 22.57
N LEU A 439 6.04 -19.67 21.91
CA LEU A 439 7.48 -19.75 22.17
C LEU A 439 7.97 -18.77 23.25
N LYS A 440 7.08 -17.91 23.78
CA LYS A 440 7.37 -16.89 24.79
C LYS A 440 6.67 -17.15 26.13
N THR A 441 6.37 -18.40 26.48
CA THR A 441 5.98 -18.72 27.85
C THR A 441 7.22 -18.54 28.74
N ASP A 442 7.19 -17.50 29.56
CA ASP A 442 8.29 -17.09 30.45
C ASP A 442 8.60 -18.11 31.56
N GLU A 443 7.90 -19.22 31.60
CA GLU A 443 8.10 -20.25 32.61
C GLU A 443 8.57 -21.57 32.00
N LEU A 444 9.79 -21.96 32.36
CA LEU A 444 10.32 -23.30 32.11
C LEU A 444 9.42 -24.36 32.74
N ASN A 445 8.86 -25.23 31.92
CA ASN A 445 8.10 -26.40 32.42
C ASN A 445 9.03 -27.32 33.22
N GLU A 446 8.55 -27.82 34.36
CA GLU A 446 9.30 -28.74 35.23
C GLU A 446 9.88 -29.95 34.48
N THR A 447 9.17 -30.43 33.45
CA THR A 447 9.63 -31.53 32.61
C THR A 447 10.87 -31.15 31.79
N VAL A 448 10.92 -29.94 31.27
CA VAL A 448 12.07 -29.42 30.52
C VAL A 448 13.25 -29.20 31.45
N ILE A 449 13.01 -28.67 32.67
CA ILE A 449 14.04 -28.50 33.70
C ILE A 449 14.66 -29.84 34.08
N ALA A 450 13.83 -30.83 34.34
CA ALA A 450 14.29 -32.18 34.75
C ALA A 450 15.13 -32.83 33.63
N ALA A 451 14.69 -32.70 32.38
CA ALA A 451 15.42 -33.22 31.22
C ALA A 451 16.74 -32.47 31.01
N ALA A 452 16.73 -31.13 31.11
CA ALA A 452 17.94 -30.32 31.00
C ALA A 452 18.98 -30.70 32.07
N LYS A 453 18.58 -30.87 33.35
CA LYS A 453 19.49 -31.29 34.44
C LYS A 453 20.12 -32.63 34.16
N ILE A 454 19.36 -33.62 33.71
CA ILE A 454 19.87 -34.96 33.41
C ILE A 454 20.89 -34.89 32.26
N MET A 455 20.56 -34.19 31.17
CA MET A 455 21.41 -34.11 30.00
C MET A 455 22.67 -33.28 30.27
N PHE A 456 22.56 -32.21 31.01
CA PHE A 456 23.69 -31.37 31.40
C PHE A 456 24.71 -32.18 32.23
N ASN A 457 24.24 -32.93 33.23
CA ASN A 457 25.10 -33.79 34.04
C ASN A 457 25.78 -34.90 33.23
N ASP A 458 25.06 -35.49 32.28
CA ASP A 458 25.61 -36.51 31.37
C ASP A 458 26.71 -35.87 30.45
N PHE A 459 26.48 -34.67 29.94
CA PHE A 459 27.47 -33.97 29.15
C PHE A 459 28.71 -33.52 29.97
N ILE A 460 28.52 -33.11 31.21
CA ILE A 460 29.63 -32.84 32.12
C ILE A 460 30.46 -34.08 32.36
N SER A 461 29.82 -35.21 32.67
CA SER A 461 30.48 -36.50 32.90
C SER A 461 31.33 -36.94 31.70
N ASN A 462 30.87 -36.63 30.48
CA ASN A 462 31.54 -36.99 29.24
C ASN A 462 32.61 -35.97 28.79
N SER A 463 32.46 -34.70 29.10
CA SER A 463 33.34 -33.64 28.59
C SER A 463 34.30 -33.05 29.63
N GLY A 464 34.00 -33.23 30.92
CA GLY A 464 34.76 -32.62 32.03
C GLY A 464 34.70 -31.09 32.09
N ASN A 465 33.88 -30.43 31.23
CA ASN A 465 33.83 -28.99 31.12
C ASN A 465 32.38 -28.50 31.04
N LYS A 466 31.99 -27.64 32.02
CA LYS A 466 30.61 -27.11 32.14
C LYS A 466 30.19 -26.30 30.92
N THR A 467 31.02 -25.38 30.44
CA THR A 467 30.72 -24.50 29.32
C THR A 467 30.53 -25.29 28.02
N LYS A 468 31.34 -26.34 27.78
CA LYS A 468 31.13 -27.22 26.63
C LYS A 468 29.85 -28.03 26.77
N ALA A 469 29.51 -28.49 27.99
CA ALA A 469 28.27 -29.20 28.26
C ALA A 469 27.05 -28.29 28.02
N PHE A 470 27.10 -27.06 28.47
CA PHE A 470 26.06 -26.06 28.28
C PHE A 470 25.85 -25.74 26.80
N ASN A 471 26.92 -25.40 26.05
CA ASN A 471 26.84 -25.14 24.62
C ASN A 471 26.25 -26.33 23.85
N LYS A 472 26.59 -27.54 24.24
CA LYS A 472 26.01 -28.76 23.65
C LYS A 472 24.53 -28.89 23.98
N LEU A 473 24.10 -28.56 25.19
CA LEU A 473 22.69 -28.54 25.55
C LEU A 473 21.92 -27.49 24.74
N MET A 474 22.50 -26.28 24.56
CA MET A 474 21.90 -25.20 23.76
C MET A 474 21.85 -25.49 22.24
N SER A 475 22.62 -26.46 21.75
CA SER A 475 22.51 -26.91 20.36
C SER A 475 21.36 -27.90 20.11
N MET A 476 20.45 -28.07 21.07
CA MET A 476 19.36 -29.07 21.01
C MET A 476 18.00 -28.45 21.35
N GLU A 477 16.97 -28.85 20.58
CA GLU A 477 15.57 -28.58 20.96
C GLU A 477 15.10 -29.52 22.09
N PRO A 478 14.27 -29.00 23.03
CA PRO A 478 13.73 -27.63 23.11
C PRO A 478 14.62 -26.64 23.87
N PHE A 479 15.79 -27.02 24.37
CA PHE A 479 16.61 -26.25 25.31
C PHE A 479 17.13 -24.93 24.73
N CYS A 480 17.42 -24.88 23.45
CA CYS A 480 17.88 -23.69 22.74
C CYS A 480 16.88 -22.51 22.82
N TYR A 481 15.63 -22.76 23.12
CA TYR A 481 14.59 -21.71 23.26
C TYR A 481 14.55 -21.10 24.68
N TYR A 482 15.26 -21.66 25.64
CA TYR A 482 15.25 -21.27 27.05
C TYR A 482 16.64 -20.91 27.58
N GLU A 483 17.50 -20.36 26.75
CA GLU A 483 18.91 -20.12 27.05
C GLU A 483 19.13 -19.29 28.31
N ASP A 484 18.40 -18.17 28.47
CA ASP A 484 18.57 -17.26 29.60
C ASP A 484 18.18 -17.93 30.92
N GLN A 485 17.03 -18.64 30.94
CA GLN A 485 16.54 -19.35 32.15
C GLN A 485 17.43 -20.55 32.50
N LEU A 486 17.99 -21.24 31.50
CA LEU A 486 18.90 -22.36 31.75
C LEU A 486 20.30 -21.88 32.14
N LYS A 487 20.77 -20.70 31.72
CA LYS A 487 21.97 -20.06 32.26
C LYS A 487 21.85 -19.78 33.75
N GLU A 488 20.74 -19.18 34.17
CA GLU A 488 20.47 -18.93 35.57
C GLU A 488 20.42 -20.25 36.39
N LEU A 489 19.79 -21.30 35.83
CA LEU A 489 19.63 -22.58 36.47
C LEU A 489 20.97 -23.32 36.70
N PHE A 490 21.93 -23.19 35.78
CA PHE A 490 23.22 -23.87 35.83
C PHE A 490 24.36 -22.99 36.31
N ASN A 491 24.10 -21.72 36.70
CA ASN A 491 25.09 -20.72 37.14
C ASN A 491 26.22 -20.52 36.13
N GLU A 492 25.88 -20.34 34.88
CA GLU A 492 26.79 -19.94 33.76
C GLU A 492 26.48 -18.57 33.20
#